data_3267fd7a8bc8431f61691c2dc0557b85
#
_entry.id   3267fd7a8bc8431f61691c2dc0557b85
#
_cell.length_a   1.000
_cell.length_b   1.000
_cell.length_c   1.000
_cell.angle_alpha   90.00
_cell.angle_beta   90.00
_cell.angle_gamma   90.00
#
_symmetry.space_group_name_H-M   'P 1'
#
loop_
_entity.id
_entity.type
_entity.pdbx_description
1 polymer ?
#
loop_
_entity_poly.entity_id
_entity_poly.type
_entity_poly.pdbx_seq_one_letter_code
_entity_poly.pdbx_strand_id
1 'polypeptide(L)'
;RPSRSVFVPLRGLNYHVRCWGEPRPGQAPLVLVHGWMDVAASFQFAVDALDESFMQGRLVLAPDWRGYGLTAGGPVDNFWFPDYIADLDFLADHFSPEQPFDLVGHSMGGNVAMLYAGIRPERVRRLVNLEGFGGPETTPDQAPGRYAKWLKQLKQHRDGELSLRGYDSVDGVAQRLAKTNPRLARDQAGRDKADWLARHWARENDQGQWQILGEAAHKIVNAQLLRVDELLEVYKRISMPVLAVEASDDEMWKWWKGSFTREQYHARLQHVADHRIAVVDDAGHMLHHDQPAHLPHLAGLRQR
;
A
#
# COMPACT_ATOMS: atom_id res chain seq x y z
N ARG A 1 -8.26 -6.88 -17.09
CA ARG A 1 -7.33 -6.23 -18.03
C ARG A 1 -5.99 -6.93 -17.99
N PRO A 2 -5.32 -7.15 -19.14
CA PRO A 2 -3.99 -7.73 -19.16
C PRO A 2 -2.99 -6.75 -18.51
N SER A 3 -2.03 -7.33 -17.78
CA SER A 3 -0.92 -6.60 -17.19
C SER A 3 0.42 -7.21 -17.66
N ARG A 4 1.47 -6.42 -17.58
CA ARG A 4 2.84 -6.88 -17.79
C ARG A 4 3.70 -6.57 -16.57
N SER A 5 4.71 -7.39 -16.34
CA SER A 5 5.76 -7.17 -15.33
C SER A 5 6.93 -6.43 -15.97
N VAL A 6 7.37 -5.37 -15.32
CA VAL A 6 8.59 -4.62 -15.68
C VAL A 6 9.51 -4.64 -14.48
N PHE A 7 10.80 -4.83 -14.72
CA PHE A 7 11.82 -4.76 -13.68
C PHE A 7 12.72 -3.57 -13.92
N VAL A 8 12.89 -2.74 -12.91
CA VAL A 8 13.67 -1.49 -12.98
C VAL A 8 14.80 -1.54 -11.96
N PRO A 9 16.06 -1.34 -12.37
CA PRO A 9 17.14 -1.18 -11.42
C PRO A 9 16.96 0.14 -10.64
N LEU A 10 16.76 0.03 -9.34
CA LEU A 10 16.42 1.17 -8.49
C LEU A 10 17.05 0.99 -7.12
N ARG A 11 17.90 1.94 -6.69
CA ARG A 11 18.56 1.95 -5.38
C ARG A 11 19.23 0.60 -5.01
N GLY A 12 19.88 -0.05 -6.00
CA GLY A 12 20.54 -1.34 -5.80
C GLY A 12 19.62 -2.57 -5.79
N LEU A 13 18.32 -2.40 -6.02
CA LEU A 13 17.34 -3.47 -6.15
C LEU A 13 16.89 -3.62 -7.60
N ASN A 14 16.41 -4.82 -7.95
CA ASN A 14 15.67 -5.07 -9.18
C ASN A 14 14.17 -4.94 -8.85
N TYR A 15 13.62 -3.74 -9.03
CA TYR A 15 12.30 -3.36 -8.56
C TYR A 15 11.23 -3.83 -9.53
N HIS A 16 10.32 -4.67 -9.09
CA HIS A 16 9.18 -5.12 -9.89
C HIS A 16 8.06 -4.08 -9.91
N VAL A 17 7.55 -3.81 -11.10
CA VAL A 17 6.38 -2.94 -11.32
C VAL A 17 5.40 -3.67 -12.23
N ARG A 18 4.17 -3.83 -11.78
CA ARG A 18 3.06 -4.29 -12.62
C ARG A 18 2.48 -3.12 -13.39
N CYS A 19 2.33 -3.28 -14.68
CA CYS A 19 1.88 -2.22 -15.58
C CYS A 19 0.63 -2.65 -16.35
N TRP A 20 -0.30 -1.73 -16.53
CA TRP A 20 -1.48 -1.85 -17.41
C TRP A 20 -1.52 -0.66 -18.34
N GLY A 21 -1.99 -0.89 -19.57
CA GLY A 21 -2.05 0.16 -20.59
C GLY A 21 -0.68 0.61 -21.08
N GLU A 22 -0.68 1.61 -21.97
CA GLU A 22 0.52 2.18 -22.57
C GLU A 22 0.53 3.70 -22.36
N PRO A 23 1.72 4.29 -22.16
CA PRO A 23 1.83 5.72 -21.96
C PRO A 23 1.53 6.47 -23.27
N ARG A 24 0.83 7.61 -23.16
CA ARG A 24 0.66 8.56 -24.24
C ARG A 24 1.19 9.92 -23.78
N PRO A 25 1.89 10.68 -24.63
CA PRO A 25 2.33 12.03 -24.30
C PRO A 25 1.18 12.90 -23.80
N GLY A 26 1.40 13.63 -22.72
CA GLY A 26 0.41 14.51 -22.10
C GLY A 26 -0.61 13.82 -21.19
N GLN A 27 -0.61 12.47 -21.10
CA GLN A 27 -1.41 11.73 -20.14
C GLN A 27 -0.60 11.38 -18.90
N ALA A 28 -0.98 11.95 -17.76
CA ALA A 28 -0.33 11.64 -16.50
C ALA A 28 -0.54 10.17 -16.12
N PRO A 29 0.50 9.42 -15.73
CA PRO A 29 0.33 8.05 -15.25
C PRO A 29 -0.43 8.00 -13.94
N LEU A 30 -1.01 6.82 -13.65
CA LEU A 30 -1.60 6.50 -12.36
C LEU A 30 -0.68 5.51 -11.63
N VAL A 31 -0.23 5.87 -10.45
CA VAL A 31 0.61 5.04 -9.59
C VAL A 31 -0.21 4.52 -8.42
N LEU A 32 -0.22 3.19 -8.24
CA LEU A 32 -0.96 2.49 -7.19
C LEU A 32 0.03 1.83 -6.24
N VAL A 33 0.00 2.18 -4.95
CA VAL A 33 0.97 1.66 -3.98
C VAL A 33 0.28 0.89 -2.85
N HIS A 34 0.70 -0.37 -2.68
CA HIS A 34 0.03 -1.34 -1.83
C HIS A 34 0.37 -1.21 -0.33
N GLY A 35 -0.41 -1.88 0.51
CA GLY A 35 -0.28 -1.93 1.95
C GLY A 35 0.78 -2.90 2.47
N TRP A 36 0.92 -2.97 3.80
CA TRP A 36 1.78 -3.94 4.47
C TRP A 36 1.33 -5.37 4.21
N MET A 37 2.28 -6.25 3.91
CA MET A 37 2.06 -7.66 3.57
C MET A 37 1.09 -7.87 2.40
N ASP A 38 1.14 -6.97 1.41
CA ASP A 38 0.38 -7.05 0.18
C ASP A 38 1.32 -6.96 -1.04
N VAL A 39 0.78 -6.99 -2.25
CA VAL A 39 1.54 -6.99 -3.51
C VAL A 39 0.86 -6.12 -4.56
N ALA A 40 1.61 -5.71 -5.58
CA ALA A 40 1.10 -4.91 -6.71
C ALA A 40 -0.14 -5.51 -7.40
N ALA A 41 -0.21 -6.83 -7.49
CA ALA A 41 -1.33 -7.55 -8.09
C ALA A 41 -2.67 -7.30 -7.38
N SER A 42 -2.64 -6.92 -6.11
CA SER A 42 -3.83 -6.60 -5.30
C SER A 42 -4.74 -5.54 -5.95
N PHE A 43 -4.19 -4.66 -6.78
CA PHE A 43 -4.97 -3.63 -7.48
C PHE A 43 -5.66 -4.11 -8.75
N GLN A 44 -5.51 -5.37 -9.17
CA GLN A 44 -6.08 -5.87 -10.43
C GLN A 44 -7.57 -5.57 -10.56
N PHE A 45 -8.36 -5.84 -9.52
CA PHE A 45 -9.82 -5.67 -9.57
C PHE A 45 -10.23 -4.20 -9.69
N ALA A 46 -9.49 -3.31 -9.02
CA ALA A 46 -9.69 -1.87 -9.14
C ALA A 46 -9.34 -1.37 -10.54
N VAL A 47 -8.25 -1.87 -11.13
CA VAL A 47 -7.86 -1.53 -12.51
C VAL A 47 -8.86 -2.08 -13.52
N ASP A 48 -9.40 -3.29 -13.31
CA ASP A 48 -10.44 -3.85 -14.17
C ASP A 48 -11.72 -3.01 -14.17
N ALA A 49 -12.02 -2.34 -13.07
CA ALA A 49 -13.18 -1.48 -12.90
C ALA A 49 -13.00 -0.05 -13.46
N LEU A 50 -11.78 0.35 -13.85
CA LEU A 50 -11.56 1.65 -14.49
C LEU A 50 -12.28 1.74 -15.85
N ASP A 51 -12.81 2.91 -16.19
CA ASP A 51 -13.45 3.13 -17.47
C ASP A 51 -12.44 3.02 -18.64
N GLU A 52 -12.91 2.56 -19.81
CA GLU A 52 -12.08 2.49 -21.02
C GLU A 52 -11.56 3.86 -21.43
N SER A 53 -12.39 4.90 -21.32
CA SER A 53 -12.01 6.28 -21.62
C SER A 53 -10.89 6.78 -20.69
N PHE A 54 -10.89 6.37 -19.42
CA PHE A 54 -9.84 6.70 -18.47
C PHE A 54 -8.54 5.98 -18.81
N MET A 55 -8.62 4.72 -19.22
CA MET A 55 -7.48 3.88 -19.55
C MET A 55 -6.83 4.23 -20.89
N GLN A 56 -7.58 4.87 -21.80
CA GLN A 56 -7.10 5.17 -23.14
C GLN A 56 -5.86 6.07 -23.13
N GLY A 57 -4.72 5.47 -23.49
CA GLY A 57 -3.43 6.15 -23.52
C GLY A 57 -2.85 6.49 -22.16
N ARG A 58 -3.32 5.82 -21.11
CA ARG A 58 -2.82 6.00 -19.74
C ARG A 58 -2.05 4.77 -19.29
N LEU A 59 -0.86 5.01 -18.77
CA LEU A 59 -0.09 4.00 -18.06
C LEU A 59 -0.54 3.94 -16.60
N VAL A 60 -0.91 2.76 -16.13
CA VAL A 60 -1.17 2.47 -14.71
C VAL A 60 -0.06 1.59 -14.18
N LEU A 61 0.51 1.96 -13.06
CA LEU A 61 1.68 1.35 -12.45
C LEU A 61 1.36 0.90 -11.03
N ALA A 62 1.79 -0.29 -10.66
CA ALA A 62 1.80 -0.74 -9.28
C ALA A 62 3.14 -1.41 -8.97
N PRO A 63 4.02 -0.78 -8.20
CA PRO A 63 5.24 -1.42 -7.74
C PRO A 63 4.93 -2.43 -6.63
N ASP A 64 5.70 -3.53 -6.59
CA ASP A 64 5.88 -4.29 -5.36
C ASP A 64 6.91 -3.56 -4.51
N TRP A 65 6.56 -3.13 -3.32
CA TRP A 65 7.51 -2.49 -2.42
C TRP A 65 8.70 -3.39 -2.10
N ARG A 66 9.85 -2.81 -1.74
CA ARG A 66 11.04 -3.55 -1.31
C ARG A 66 10.70 -4.64 -0.29
N GLY A 67 11.15 -5.87 -0.54
CA GLY A 67 10.86 -7.03 0.30
C GLY A 67 9.44 -7.58 0.20
N TYR A 68 8.66 -7.16 -0.80
CA TYR A 68 7.34 -7.69 -1.11
C TYR A 68 7.23 -8.13 -2.57
N GLY A 69 6.31 -9.03 -2.84
CA GLY A 69 5.99 -9.47 -4.18
C GLY A 69 7.21 -10.02 -4.91
N LEU A 70 7.51 -9.46 -6.05
CA LEU A 70 8.66 -9.83 -6.88
C LEU A 70 9.87 -8.88 -6.70
N THR A 71 9.78 -7.90 -5.80
CA THR A 71 10.91 -7.04 -5.43
C THR A 71 11.59 -7.60 -4.18
N ALA A 72 12.78 -8.16 -4.32
CA ALA A 72 13.57 -8.57 -3.17
C ALA A 72 13.99 -7.35 -2.32
N GLY A 73 14.10 -7.55 -1.00
CA GLY A 73 14.47 -6.47 -0.08
C GLY A 73 15.97 -6.12 -0.10
N GLY A 74 16.78 -6.96 -0.71
CA GLY A 74 18.24 -6.84 -0.66
C GLY A 74 18.83 -7.44 0.63
N PRO A 75 20.13 -7.30 0.87
CA PRO A 75 20.82 -7.84 2.04
C PRO A 75 20.59 -6.97 3.28
N VAL A 76 19.34 -6.87 3.71
CA VAL A 76 18.93 -6.09 4.90
C VAL A 76 18.24 -6.99 5.92
N ASP A 77 18.36 -6.65 7.19
CA ASP A 77 17.71 -7.35 8.29
C ASP A 77 16.52 -6.57 8.88
N ASN A 78 16.23 -5.40 8.31
CA ASN A 78 15.19 -4.50 8.76
C ASN A 78 14.75 -3.57 7.60
N PHE A 79 13.48 -3.23 7.58
CA PHE A 79 12.91 -2.28 6.61
C PHE A 79 12.58 -0.96 7.30
N TRP A 80 13.11 0.12 6.75
CA TRP A 80 12.91 1.45 7.29
C TRP A 80 11.86 2.22 6.48
N PHE A 81 10.88 2.80 7.17
CA PHE A 81 9.74 3.44 6.51
C PHE A 81 10.14 4.53 5.49
N PRO A 82 11.14 5.42 5.75
CA PRO A 82 11.58 6.40 4.77
C PRO A 82 12.10 5.83 3.46
N ASP A 83 12.55 4.57 3.42
CA ASP A 83 13.00 3.94 2.18
C ASP A 83 11.87 3.80 1.15
N TYR A 84 10.63 3.58 1.57
CA TYR A 84 9.47 3.53 0.65
C TYR A 84 9.20 4.89 0.00
N ILE A 85 9.42 5.99 0.74
CA ILE A 85 9.28 7.35 0.21
C ILE A 85 10.35 7.60 -0.86
N ALA A 86 11.59 7.22 -0.56
CA ALA A 86 12.70 7.35 -1.52
C ALA A 86 12.49 6.46 -2.75
N ASP A 87 12.03 5.21 -2.57
CA ASP A 87 11.73 4.32 -3.70
C ASP A 87 10.64 4.90 -4.60
N LEU A 88 9.60 5.50 -4.02
CA LEU A 88 8.55 6.15 -4.80
C LEU A 88 9.09 7.34 -5.61
N ASP A 89 10.01 8.14 -5.05
CA ASP A 89 10.64 9.25 -5.77
C ASP A 89 11.44 8.76 -6.98
N PHE A 90 12.26 7.72 -6.79
CA PHE A 90 13.03 7.12 -7.89
C PHE A 90 12.14 6.44 -8.95
N LEU A 91 11.03 5.80 -8.54
CA LEU A 91 10.03 5.28 -9.48
C LEU A 91 9.37 6.40 -10.28
N ALA A 92 9.05 7.52 -9.61
CA ALA A 92 8.51 8.71 -10.26
C ALA A 92 9.47 9.27 -11.30
N ASP A 93 10.77 9.37 -10.99
CA ASP A 93 11.79 9.82 -11.94
C ASP A 93 11.91 8.88 -13.14
N HIS A 94 11.74 7.57 -12.95
CA HIS A 94 11.82 6.61 -14.04
C HIS A 94 10.59 6.63 -14.96
N PHE A 95 9.37 6.67 -14.40
CA PHE A 95 8.13 6.50 -15.16
C PHE A 95 7.43 7.81 -15.54
N SER A 96 7.74 8.90 -14.85
CA SER A 96 7.14 10.23 -15.06
C SER A 96 8.14 11.36 -14.79
N PRO A 97 9.28 11.39 -15.52
CA PRO A 97 10.36 12.34 -15.21
C PRO A 97 9.96 13.81 -15.38
N GLU A 98 9.08 14.11 -16.32
CA GLU A 98 8.78 15.49 -16.75
C GLU A 98 7.42 16.00 -16.28
N GLN A 99 6.58 15.15 -15.73
CA GLN A 99 5.21 15.54 -15.36
C GLN A 99 4.76 14.92 -14.06
N PRO A 100 3.87 15.60 -13.30
CA PRO A 100 3.28 15.01 -12.12
C PRO A 100 2.31 13.87 -12.48
N PHE A 101 2.12 12.94 -11.54
CA PHE A 101 1.27 11.76 -11.70
C PHE A 101 0.11 11.75 -10.71
N ASP A 102 -0.90 10.94 -10.99
CA ASP A 102 -1.95 10.62 -10.03
C ASP A 102 -1.47 9.49 -9.10
N LEU A 103 -1.70 9.62 -7.80
CA LEU A 103 -1.23 8.68 -6.80
C LEU A 103 -2.38 8.12 -5.98
N VAL A 104 -2.43 6.80 -5.87
CA VAL A 104 -3.36 6.08 -5.00
C VAL A 104 -2.56 5.18 -4.08
N GLY A 105 -2.74 5.31 -2.78
CA GLY A 105 -2.07 4.46 -1.81
C GLY A 105 -3.09 3.76 -0.90
N HIS A 106 -2.88 2.47 -0.64
CA HIS A 106 -3.67 1.69 0.29
C HIS A 106 -2.90 1.44 1.59
N SER A 107 -3.54 1.67 2.75
CA SER A 107 -3.00 1.34 4.08
C SER A 107 -1.58 1.92 4.28
N MET A 108 -0.55 1.11 4.47
CA MET A 108 0.85 1.55 4.53
C MET A 108 1.23 2.38 3.30
N GLY A 109 0.84 1.95 2.10
CA GLY A 109 1.06 2.72 0.87
C GLY A 109 0.34 4.06 0.88
N GLY A 110 -0.83 4.16 1.50
CA GLY A 110 -1.53 5.42 1.74
C GLY A 110 -0.73 6.36 2.63
N ASN A 111 -0.12 5.84 3.69
CA ASN A 111 0.75 6.63 4.57
C ASN A 111 2.02 7.11 3.85
N VAL A 112 2.63 6.24 3.02
CA VAL A 112 3.77 6.64 2.16
C VAL A 112 3.36 7.71 1.18
N ALA A 113 2.20 7.55 0.53
CA ALA A 113 1.67 8.50 -0.46
C ALA A 113 1.39 9.89 0.15
N MET A 114 0.79 9.94 1.34
CA MET A 114 0.54 11.20 2.06
C MET A 114 1.85 11.92 2.41
N LEU A 115 2.85 11.20 2.91
CA LEU A 115 4.16 11.80 3.21
C LEU A 115 4.85 12.26 1.93
N TYR A 116 4.88 11.43 0.89
CA TYR A 116 5.49 11.79 -0.39
C TYR A 116 4.86 13.06 -0.99
N ALA A 117 3.53 13.14 -0.97
CA ALA A 117 2.79 14.30 -1.49
C ALA A 117 3.12 15.60 -0.77
N GLY A 118 3.41 15.58 0.52
CA GLY A 118 3.84 16.78 1.25
C GLY A 118 5.33 17.08 1.12
N ILE A 119 6.17 16.06 0.85
CA ILE A 119 7.61 16.23 0.63
C ILE A 119 7.89 16.73 -0.80
N ARG A 120 7.16 16.18 -1.79
CA ARG A 120 7.31 16.44 -3.23
C ARG A 120 5.98 16.87 -3.87
N PRO A 121 5.36 17.97 -3.39
CA PRO A 121 4.02 18.36 -3.84
C PRO A 121 3.95 18.62 -5.36
N GLU A 122 5.04 19.04 -5.99
CA GLU A 122 5.14 19.28 -7.42
C GLU A 122 5.08 17.99 -8.26
N ARG A 123 5.29 16.82 -7.65
CA ARG A 123 5.29 15.51 -8.35
C ARG A 123 3.92 14.84 -8.38
N VAL A 124 2.99 15.27 -7.53
CA VAL A 124 1.67 14.64 -7.39
C VAL A 124 0.58 15.58 -7.87
N ARG A 125 -0.22 15.14 -8.84
CA ARG A 125 -1.32 15.92 -9.39
C ARG A 125 -2.61 15.77 -8.57
N ARG A 126 -2.88 14.55 -8.11
CA ARG A 126 -4.03 14.18 -7.28
C ARG A 126 -3.63 13.02 -6.40
N LEU A 127 -4.14 12.97 -5.17
CA LEU A 127 -3.88 11.91 -4.21
C LEU A 127 -5.18 11.26 -3.74
N VAL A 128 -5.20 9.94 -3.76
CA VAL A 128 -6.24 9.13 -3.10
C VAL A 128 -5.58 8.28 -2.02
N ASN A 129 -6.02 8.47 -0.79
CA ASN A 129 -5.58 7.69 0.35
C ASN A 129 -6.68 6.70 0.74
N LEU A 130 -6.45 5.41 0.49
CA LEU A 130 -7.36 4.31 0.82
C LEU A 130 -6.94 3.73 2.17
N GLU A 131 -7.67 4.04 3.25
CA GLU A 131 -7.45 3.45 4.58
C GLU A 131 -6.03 3.68 5.16
N GLY A 132 -5.30 4.68 4.72
CA GLY A 132 -3.97 5.04 5.24
C GLY A 132 -4.08 6.01 6.42
N PHE A 133 -4.44 5.50 7.57
CA PHE A 133 -4.78 6.31 8.76
C PHE A 133 -3.57 6.83 9.54
N GLY A 134 -2.37 6.26 9.30
CA GLY A 134 -1.22 6.49 10.18
C GLY A 134 -1.26 5.58 11.40
N GLY A 135 -1.10 6.16 12.59
CA GLY A 135 -1.13 5.42 13.83
C GLY A 135 -1.17 6.35 15.05
N PRO A 136 -1.20 5.78 16.25
CA PRO A 136 -1.20 6.56 17.48
C PRO A 136 0.06 7.42 17.61
N GLU A 137 -0.12 8.60 18.17
CA GLU A 137 1.00 9.45 18.56
C GLU A 137 1.89 8.75 19.57
N THR A 138 3.18 8.98 19.49
CA THR A 138 4.15 8.45 20.44
C THR A 138 4.86 9.60 21.16
N THR A 139 5.23 9.34 22.41
CA THR A 139 5.93 10.32 23.25
C THR A 139 7.42 9.97 23.42
N PRO A 140 8.31 10.93 23.65
CA PRO A 140 9.76 10.70 23.72
C PRO A 140 10.19 9.65 24.76
N ASP A 141 9.46 9.53 25.87
CA ASP A 141 9.70 8.54 26.93
C ASP A 141 9.52 7.08 26.46
N GLN A 142 8.79 6.85 25.37
CA GLN A 142 8.60 5.53 24.75
C GLN A 142 9.84 5.08 23.94
N ALA A 143 10.78 6.00 23.61
CA ALA A 143 11.91 5.69 22.75
C ALA A 143 12.83 4.57 23.31
N PRO A 144 13.24 4.57 24.59
CA PRO A 144 14.09 3.48 25.11
C PRO A 144 13.45 2.09 24.97
N GLY A 145 12.15 1.98 25.28
CA GLY A 145 11.40 0.73 25.15
C GLY A 145 11.24 0.31 23.68
N ARG A 146 11.04 1.27 22.77
CA ARG A 146 10.95 1.03 21.33
C ARG A 146 12.27 0.48 20.78
N TYR A 147 13.40 1.10 21.09
CA TYR A 147 14.72 0.61 20.69
C TYR A 147 15.04 -0.76 21.30
N ALA A 148 14.73 -0.99 22.57
CA ALA A 148 14.95 -2.29 23.19
C ALA A 148 14.16 -3.41 22.50
N LYS A 149 12.89 -3.14 22.13
CA LYS A 149 12.05 -4.07 21.37
C LYS A 149 12.63 -4.33 19.98
N TRP A 150 13.06 -3.30 19.27
CA TRP A 150 13.67 -3.42 17.95
C TRP A 150 14.94 -4.27 17.99
N LEU A 151 15.87 -4.00 18.93
CA LEU A 151 17.09 -4.80 19.14
C LEU A 151 16.77 -6.26 19.42
N LYS A 152 15.75 -6.54 20.26
CA LYS A 152 15.31 -7.91 20.53
C LYS A 152 14.83 -8.60 19.27
N GLN A 153 13.99 -7.93 18.48
CA GLN A 153 13.40 -8.49 17.25
C GLN A 153 14.44 -8.72 16.14
N LEU A 154 15.47 -7.87 16.03
CA LEU A 154 16.61 -8.12 15.13
C LEU A 154 17.33 -9.44 15.49
N LYS A 155 17.59 -9.68 16.80
CA LYS A 155 18.20 -10.94 17.26
C LYS A 155 17.29 -12.14 16.95
N GLN A 156 15.99 -12.03 17.23
CA GLN A 156 15.01 -13.06 16.90
C GLN A 156 14.96 -13.36 15.41
N HIS A 157 15.06 -12.34 14.56
CA HIS A 157 15.11 -12.52 13.10
C HIS A 157 16.39 -13.24 12.68
N ARG A 158 17.55 -12.81 13.17
CA ARG A 158 18.85 -13.47 12.92
C ARG A 158 18.82 -14.95 13.33
N ASP A 159 18.20 -15.25 14.47
CA ASP A 159 18.15 -16.59 15.03
C ASP A 159 17.04 -17.47 14.42
N GLY A 160 16.31 -16.96 13.40
CA GLY A 160 15.25 -17.67 12.66
C GLY A 160 13.91 -17.78 13.41
N GLU A 161 13.75 -17.10 14.55
CA GLU A 161 12.50 -17.09 15.32
C GLU A 161 11.37 -16.29 14.66
N LEU A 162 11.70 -15.33 13.78
CA LEU A 162 10.75 -14.59 12.98
C LEU A 162 10.69 -15.21 11.57
N SER A 163 9.60 -15.87 11.27
CA SER A 163 9.35 -16.47 9.96
C SER A 163 7.98 -16.12 9.43
N LEU A 164 7.79 -16.19 8.13
CA LEU A 164 6.47 -16.19 7.50
C LEU A 164 5.94 -17.62 7.46
N ARG A 165 4.63 -17.75 7.61
CA ARG A 165 3.99 -19.06 7.56
C ARG A 165 4.05 -19.62 6.13
N GLY A 166 4.48 -20.87 6.00
CA GLY A 166 4.29 -21.67 4.80
C GLY A 166 2.89 -22.32 4.75
N TYR A 167 2.47 -22.72 3.57
CA TYR A 167 1.20 -23.38 3.29
C TYR A 167 1.46 -24.61 2.41
N ASP A 168 0.67 -25.65 2.58
CA ASP A 168 0.81 -26.90 1.83
C ASP A 168 0.27 -26.80 0.39
N SER A 169 -0.53 -25.75 0.12
CA SER A 169 -1.11 -25.52 -1.20
C SER A 169 -1.48 -24.05 -1.42
N VAL A 170 -1.71 -23.69 -2.67
CA VAL A 170 -2.26 -22.38 -3.04
C VAL A 170 -3.65 -22.16 -2.43
N ASP A 171 -4.45 -23.21 -2.28
CA ASP A 171 -5.77 -23.14 -1.64
C ASP A 171 -5.65 -22.77 -0.16
N GLY A 172 -4.61 -23.25 0.53
CA GLY A 172 -4.30 -22.83 1.89
C GLY A 172 -3.97 -21.34 2.00
N VAL A 173 -3.33 -20.78 0.97
CA VAL A 173 -3.10 -19.33 0.86
C VAL A 173 -4.42 -18.59 0.63
N ALA A 174 -5.27 -19.06 -0.30
CA ALA A 174 -6.59 -18.47 -0.57
C ALA A 174 -7.48 -18.46 0.70
N GLN A 175 -7.51 -19.56 1.44
CA GLN A 175 -8.22 -19.66 2.72
C GLN A 175 -7.65 -18.65 3.76
N ARG A 176 -6.35 -18.43 3.77
CA ARG A 176 -5.73 -17.42 4.65
C ARG A 176 -6.16 -16.00 4.28
N LEU A 177 -6.22 -15.68 2.99
CA LEU A 177 -6.73 -14.40 2.50
C LEU A 177 -8.20 -14.20 2.87
N ALA A 178 -9.04 -15.22 2.66
CA ALA A 178 -10.46 -15.20 3.04
C ALA A 178 -10.67 -15.09 4.56
N LYS A 179 -9.75 -15.61 5.38
CA LYS A 179 -9.81 -15.44 6.85
C LYS A 179 -9.53 -14.00 7.28
N THR A 180 -8.66 -13.28 6.57
CA THR A 180 -8.37 -11.87 6.85
C THR A 180 -9.37 -10.91 6.21
N ASN A 181 -9.94 -11.26 5.08
CA ASN A 181 -11.05 -10.59 4.43
C ASN A 181 -12.20 -11.56 4.19
N PRO A 182 -13.16 -11.70 5.14
CA PRO A 182 -14.27 -12.65 5.03
C PRO A 182 -15.16 -12.43 3.79
N ARG A 183 -15.13 -11.25 3.18
CA ARG A 183 -15.86 -10.96 1.94
C ARG A 183 -15.40 -11.82 0.76
N LEU A 184 -14.13 -12.22 0.76
CA LEU A 184 -13.60 -13.16 -0.23
C LEU A 184 -14.22 -14.59 -0.15
N ALA A 185 -14.92 -14.91 0.94
CA ALA A 185 -15.61 -16.19 1.09
C ALA A 185 -17.14 -16.12 0.88
N ARG A 186 -17.72 -14.91 0.70
CA ARG A 186 -19.17 -14.72 0.65
C ARG A 186 -19.86 -15.47 -0.49
N ASP A 187 -19.26 -15.46 -1.66
CA ASP A 187 -19.82 -16.03 -2.88
C ASP A 187 -18.73 -16.59 -3.81
N GLN A 188 -19.11 -17.06 -4.97
CA GLN A 188 -18.15 -17.64 -5.93
C GLN A 188 -17.20 -16.56 -6.46
N ALA A 189 -17.69 -15.36 -6.76
CA ALA A 189 -16.84 -14.27 -7.26
C ALA A 189 -15.78 -13.85 -6.23
N GLY A 190 -16.13 -13.84 -4.94
CA GLY A 190 -15.17 -13.65 -3.85
C GLY A 190 -14.12 -14.73 -3.79
N ARG A 191 -14.51 -16.00 -3.88
CA ARG A 191 -13.57 -17.14 -3.91
C ARG A 191 -12.64 -17.08 -5.13
N ASP A 192 -13.17 -16.78 -6.30
CA ASP A 192 -12.35 -16.62 -7.52
C ASP A 192 -11.30 -15.51 -7.36
N LYS A 193 -11.66 -14.40 -6.69
CA LYS A 193 -10.71 -13.35 -6.32
C LYS A 193 -9.65 -13.87 -5.34
N ALA A 194 -10.04 -14.63 -4.31
CA ALA A 194 -9.10 -15.19 -3.34
C ALA A 194 -8.10 -16.14 -4.01
N ASP A 195 -8.56 -17.00 -4.90
CA ASP A 195 -7.71 -17.93 -5.65
C ASP A 195 -6.75 -17.19 -6.59
N TRP A 196 -7.25 -16.16 -7.26
CA TRP A 196 -6.42 -15.32 -8.12
C TRP A 196 -5.35 -14.58 -7.32
N LEU A 197 -5.71 -13.95 -6.20
CA LEU A 197 -4.79 -13.25 -5.31
C LEU A 197 -3.73 -14.22 -4.76
N ALA A 198 -4.13 -15.42 -4.31
CA ALA A 198 -3.23 -16.40 -3.73
C ALA A 198 -2.06 -16.75 -4.67
N ARG A 199 -2.33 -16.88 -5.97
CA ARG A 199 -1.33 -17.18 -7.00
C ARG A 199 -0.37 -16.02 -7.28
N HIS A 200 -0.72 -14.81 -6.88
CA HIS A 200 0.12 -13.62 -7.03
C HIS A 200 0.77 -13.19 -5.72
N TRP A 201 0.19 -13.60 -4.58
CA TRP A 201 0.63 -13.24 -3.24
C TRP A 201 1.60 -14.27 -2.62
N ALA A 202 1.66 -15.47 -3.19
CA ALA A 202 2.54 -16.54 -2.76
C ALA A 202 3.16 -17.28 -3.96
N ARG A 203 4.23 -18.01 -3.69
CA ARG A 203 4.90 -18.87 -4.66
C ARG A 203 5.28 -20.19 -4.01
N GLU A 204 5.21 -21.25 -4.79
CA GLU A 204 5.72 -22.56 -4.40
C GLU A 204 7.26 -22.53 -4.39
N ASN A 205 7.85 -23.03 -3.29
CA ASN A 205 9.29 -23.20 -3.15
C ASN A 205 9.75 -24.59 -3.63
N ASP A 206 11.05 -24.82 -3.65
CA ASP A 206 11.65 -26.11 -4.10
C ASP A 206 11.26 -27.31 -3.23
N GLN A 207 10.65 -27.08 -2.08
CA GLN A 207 10.14 -28.12 -1.15
C GLN A 207 8.64 -28.40 -1.33
N GLY A 208 8.00 -27.78 -2.32
CA GLY A 208 6.56 -27.92 -2.59
C GLY A 208 5.67 -27.14 -1.61
N GLN A 209 6.23 -26.23 -0.82
CA GLN A 209 5.47 -25.37 0.09
C GLN A 209 5.21 -24.01 -0.55
N TRP A 210 4.01 -23.51 -0.37
CA TRP A 210 3.63 -22.17 -0.77
C TRP A 210 4.03 -21.14 0.28
N GLN A 211 4.86 -20.19 -0.10
CA GLN A 211 5.35 -19.11 0.75
C GLN A 211 4.84 -17.77 0.26
N ILE A 212 4.42 -16.93 1.22
CA ILE A 212 4.02 -15.54 0.96
C ILE A 212 5.23 -14.79 0.38
N LEU A 213 4.99 -14.02 -0.68
CA LEU A 213 5.96 -13.14 -1.30
C LEU A 213 6.16 -11.87 -0.44
N GLY A 214 6.92 -12.03 0.63
CA GLY A 214 7.27 -11.01 1.59
C GLY A 214 8.43 -11.50 2.46
N GLU A 215 9.04 -10.61 3.19
CA GLU A 215 10.15 -10.93 4.06
C GLU A 215 9.76 -10.84 5.55
N ALA A 216 10.25 -11.77 6.37
CA ALA A 216 9.93 -11.81 7.80
C ALA A 216 10.42 -10.55 8.54
N ALA A 217 11.45 -9.89 8.02
CA ALA A 217 11.96 -8.63 8.55
C ALA A 217 10.91 -7.49 8.60
N HIS A 218 9.85 -7.56 7.78
CA HIS A 218 8.72 -6.62 7.88
C HIS A 218 7.91 -6.72 9.18
N LYS A 219 8.10 -7.77 9.97
CA LYS A 219 7.49 -7.92 11.30
C LYS A 219 8.26 -7.18 12.39
N ILE A 220 9.48 -6.75 12.12
CA ILE A 220 10.31 -6.02 13.07
C ILE A 220 9.71 -4.63 13.24
N VAL A 221 9.54 -4.22 14.50
CA VAL A 221 9.01 -2.89 14.79
C VAL A 221 9.94 -1.80 14.25
N ASN A 222 9.38 -0.74 13.71
CA ASN A 222 10.18 0.42 13.35
C ASN A 222 10.85 0.98 14.61
N ALA A 223 12.18 1.18 14.57
CA ALA A 223 12.95 1.73 15.68
C ALA A 223 12.54 3.17 16.03
N GLN A 224 12.14 3.95 15.02
CA GLN A 224 11.73 5.33 15.23
C GLN A 224 10.30 5.44 15.76
N LEU A 225 10.09 6.42 16.60
CA LEU A 225 8.77 6.83 17.06
C LEU A 225 8.01 7.52 15.93
N LEU A 226 6.67 7.42 15.96
CA LEU A 226 5.81 8.25 15.10
C LEU A 226 5.73 9.66 15.71
N ARG A 227 6.36 10.61 15.06
CA ARG A 227 6.34 12.02 15.43
C ARG A 227 5.21 12.71 14.67
N VAL A 228 4.09 12.93 15.38
CA VAL A 228 2.91 13.54 14.78
C VAL A 228 3.14 15.00 14.45
N ASP A 229 3.89 15.72 15.25
CA ASP A 229 4.33 17.10 14.99
C ASP A 229 5.05 17.22 13.62
N GLU A 230 6.01 16.34 13.34
CA GLU A 230 6.70 16.29 12.05
C GLU A 230 5.74 15.90 10.90
N LEU A 231 4.87 14.92 11.13
CA LEU A 231 3.84 14.50 10.16
C LEU A 231 2.94 15.66 9.75
N LEU A 232 2.49 16.48 10.71
CA LEU A 232 1.61 17.60 10.45
C LEU A 232 2.30 18.72 9.64
N GLU A 233 3.59 18.95 9.83
CA GLU A 233 4.35 19.88 8.98
C GLU A 233 4.42 19.38 7.53
N VAL A 234 4.51 18.06 7.31
CA VAL A 234 4.43 17.47 5.96
C VAL A 234 3.03 17.65 5.38
N TYR A 235 1.97 17.40 6.15
CA TYR A 235 0.59 17.52 5.69
C TYR A 235 0.22 18.95 5.27
N LYS A 236 0.72 19.98 5.97
CA LYS A 236 0.53 21.40 5.61
C LYS A 236 1.08 21.75 4.22
N ARG A 237 2.03 20.97 3.71
CA ARG A 237 2.63 21.19 2.39
C ARG A 237 1.91 20.48 1.25
N ILE A 238 0.95 19.61 1.54
CA ILE A 238 0.12 18.95 0.53
C ILE A 238 -0.75 20.00 -0.15
N SER A 239 -0.46 20.30 -1.41
CA SER A 239 -1.10 21.38 -2.17
C SER A 239 -2.07 20.91 -3.27
N MET A 240 -2.04 19.60 -3.61
CA MET A 240 -2.96 19.00 -4.57
C MET A 240 -4.23 18.50 -3.86
N PRO A 241 -5.34 18.29 -4.62
CA PRO A 241 -6.55 17.68 -4.07
C PRO A 241 -6.28 16.28 -3.50
N VAL A 242 -6.77 16.02 -2.28
CA VAL A 242 -6.68 14.73 -1.58
C VAL A 242 -8.07 14.18 -1.35
N LEU A 243 -8.28 12.91 -1.69
CA LEU A 243 -9.44 12.13 -1.29
C LEU A 243 -8.99 11.06 -0.29
N ALA A 244 -9.42 11.18 0.95
CA ALA A 244 -9.33 10.12 1.95
C ALA A 244 -10.55 9.22 1.83
N VAL A 245 -10.34 7.92 1.63
CA VAL A 245 -11.41 6.93 1.48
C VAL A 245 -11.38 5.96 2.63
N GLU A 246 -12.51 5.84 3.30
CA GLU A 246 -12.73 4.97 4.46
C GLU A 246 -13.74 3.87 4.11
N ALA A 247 -13.58 2.71 4.69
CA ALA A 247 -14.54 1.62 4.59
C ALA A 247 -15.60 1.73 5.71
N SER A 248 -16.87 1.40 5.38
CA SER A 248 -17.96 1.43 6.39
C SER A 248 -17.72 0.47 7.53
N ASP A 249 -17.15 -0.70 7.23
CA ASP A 249 -16.97 -1.82 8.17
C ASP A 249 -15.48 -1.99 8.56
N ASP A 250 -14.72 -0.89 8.55
CA ASP A 250 -13.33 -0.94 8.95
C ASP A 250 -13.18 -1.26 10.44
N GLU A 251 -12.37 -2.28 10.72
CA GLU A 251 -12.05 -2.73 12.08
C GLU A 251 -10.66 -2.26 12.57
N MET A 252 -9.93 -1.49 11.77
CA MET A 252 -8.58 -1.02 12.12
C MET A 252 -8.54 -0.26 13.43
N TRP A 253 -9.62 0.48 13.77
CA TRP A 253 -9.75 1.21 15.03
C TRP A 253 -9.71 0.30 16.26
N LYS A 254 -10.14 -0.96 16.11
CA LYS A 254 -10.07 -1.97 17.17
C LYS A 254 -8.62 -2.39 17.47
N TRP A 255 -7.74 -2.34 16.50
CA TRP A 255 -6.32 -2.68 16.67
C TRP A 255 -5.61 -1.73 17.62
N TRP A 256 -5.97 -0.47 17.59
CA TRP A 256 -5.36 0.54 18.46
C TRP A 256 -5.96 0.59 19.86
N LYS A 257 -7.04 -0.17 20.15
CA LYS A 257 -7.65 -0.30 21.48
C LYS A 257 -7.88 1.05 22.18
N GLY A 258 -8.32 2.05 21.40
CA GLY A 258 -8.58 3.41 21.88
C GLY A 258 -7.35 4.33 21.97
N SER A 259 -6.13 3.84 21.66
CA SER A 259 -4.95 4.70 21.62
C SER A 259 -4.87 5.61 20.38
N PHE A 260 -5.71 5.34 19.38
CA PHE A 260 -5.90 6.17 18.19
C PHE A 260 -7.32 6.01 17.68
N THR A 261 -7.97 7.12 17.29
CA THR A 261 -9.37 7.13 16.87
C THR A 261 -9.54 7.78 15.50
N ARG A 262 -10.72 7.56 14.90
CA ARG A 262 -11.10 8.16 13.62
C ARG A 262 -11.11 9.68 13.71
N GLU A 263 -11.60 10.22 14.83
CA GLU A 263 -11.62 11.67 15.08
C GLU A 263 -10.21 12.26 15.11
N GLN A 264 -9.27 11.57 15.71
CA GLN A 264 -7.86 11.99 15.71
C GLN A 264 -7.25 11.94 14.29
N TYR A 265 -7.61 10.94 13.48
CA TYR A 265 -7.21 10.90 12.08
C TYR A 265 -7.81 12.07 11.29
N HIS A 266 -9.12 12.32 11.43
CA HIS A 266 -9.78 13.45 10.78
C HIS A 266 -9.18 14.80 11.22
N ALA A 267 -8.83 14.96 12.50
CA ALA A 267 -8.15 16.15 12.98
C ALA A 267 -6.78 16.37 12.29
N ARG A 268 -6.04 15.31 12.01
CA ARG A 268 -4.79 15.42 11.24
C ARG A 268 -5.03 15.81 9.78
N LEU A 269 -6.09 15.30 9.15
CA LEU A 269 -6.45 15.65 7.77
C LEU A 269 -6.80 17.13 7.62
N GLN A 270 -7.28 17.81 8.67
CA GLN A 270 -7.55 19.25 8.63
C GLN A 270 -6.32 20.11 8.31
N HIS A 271 -5.10 19.55 8.42
CA HIS A 271 -3.88 20.23 8.02
C HIS A 271 -3.61 20.17 6.50
N VAL A 272 -4.38 19.38 5.75
CA VAL A 272 -4.35 19.30 4.28
C VAL A 272 -5.37 20.30 3.72
N ALA A 273 -4.91 21.29 2.97
CA ALA A 273 -5.72 22.43 2.55
C ALA A 273 -6.93 22.05 1.66
N ASP A 274 -6.76 21.15 0.70
CA ASP A 274 -7.85 20.63 -0.16
C ASP A 274 -8.00 19.13 0.05
N HIS A 275 -8.81 18.75 1.03
CA HIS A 275 -9.11 17.36 1.31
C HIS A 275 -10.61 17.10 1.36
N ARG A 276 -10.98 15.89 0.99
CA ARG A 276 -12.33 15.34 1.12
C ARG A 276 -12.25 13.95 1.73
N ILE A 277 -13.31 13.58 2.44
CA ILE A 277 -13.49 12.23 3.00
C ILE A 277 -14.67 11.59 2.29
N ALA A 278 -14.49 10.34 1.86
CA ALA A 278 -15.55 9.51 1.31
C ALA A 278 -15.58 8.16 2.02
N VAL A 279 -16.78 7.59 2.16
CA VAL A 279 -16.97 6.27 2.73
C VAL A 279 -17.43 5.32 1.64
N VAL A 280 -16.86 4.12 1.61
CA VAL A 280 -17.28 3.01 0.75
C VAL A 280 -18.11 2.05 1.60
N ASP A 281 -19.39 1.92 1.25
CA ASP A 281 -20.30 1.02 1.94
C ASP A 281 -20.01 -0.46 1.63
N ASP A 282 -20.37 -1.35 2.55
CA ASP A 282 -20.12 -2.80 2.47
C ASP A 282 -18.66 -3.15 2.12
N ALA A 283 -17.73 -2.44 2.71
CA ALA A 283 -16.30 -2.64 2.54
C ALA A 283 -15.58 -2.67 3.88
N GLY A 284 -14.53 -3.48 3.99
CA GLY A 284 -13.57 -3.47 5.07
C GLY A 284 -12.24 -2.86 4.63
N HIS A 285 -11.18 -3.11 5.41
CA HIS A 285 -9.85 -2.55 5.15
C HIS A 285 -9.32 -2.81 3.73
N MET A 286 -9.72 -3.91 3.11
CA MET A 286 -9.35 -4.26 1.72
C MET A 286 -10.40 -3.75 0.71
N LEU A 287 -10.84 -2.52 0.84
CA LEU A 287 -11.95 -1.92 0.08
C LEU A 287 -11.76 -2.01 -1.45
N HIS A 288 -10.53 -2.04 -1.94
CA HIS A 288 -10.21 -2.21 -3.37
C HIS A 288 -10.41 -3.65 -3.88
N HIS A 289 -10.52 -4.63 -2.97
CA HIS A 289 -10.99 -5.98 -3.28
C HIS A 289 -12.51 -6.09 -3.15
N ASP A 290 -13.07 -5.46 -2.11
CA ASP A 290 -14.46 -5.60 -1.72
C ASP A 290 -15.39 -4.87 -2.70
N GLN A 291 -15.07 -3.60 -2.98
CA GLN A 291 -15.87 -2.69 -3.79
C GLN A 291 -15.03 -2.01 -4.91
N PRO A 292 -14.38 -2.78 -5.78
CA PRO A 292 -13.45 -2.22 -6.77
C PRO A 292 -14.13 -1.23 -7.72
N ALA A 293 -15.42 -1.40 -8.03
CA ALA A 293 -16.18 -0.53 -8.93
C ALA A 293 -16.44 0.88 -8.35
N HIS A 294 -16.39 1.05 -7.03
CA HIS A 294 -16.61 2.35 -6.39
C HIS A 294 -15.37 3.25 -6.42
N LEU A 295 -14.16 2.68 -6.43
CA LEU A 295 -12.93 3.45 -6.37
C LEU A 295 -12.73 4.42 -7.53
N PRO A 296 -13.01 4.06 -8.82
CA PRO A 296 -12.91 4.99 -9.95
C PRO A 296 -13.84 6.19 -9.83
N HIS A 297 -15.02 6.00 -9.26
CA HIS A 297 -16.01 7.07 -9.09
C HIS A 297 -15.58 8.07 -8.01
N LEU A 298 -15.12 7.57 -6.88
CA LEU A 298 -14.72 8.39 -5.73
C LEU A 298 -13.47 9.20 -6.03
N ALA A 299 -12.49 8.59 -6.69
CA ALA A 299 -11.22 9.24 -7.00
C ALA A 299 -11.33 10.36 -8.05
N GLY A 300 -12.54 10.65 -8.57
CA GLY A 300 -12.69 11.59 -9.69
C GLY A 300 -11.89 11.14 -10.92
N LEU A 301 -11.60 9.84 -11.00
CA LEU A 301 -10.92 9.20 -12.11
C LEU A 301 -11.87 9.04 -13.31
N ARG A 302 -13.20 9.23 -13.11
CA ARG A 302 -14.13 9.47 -14.21
C ARG A 302 -14.03 10.94 -14.63
N GLN A 303 -13.82 11.18 -15.89
CA GLN A 303 -14.04 12.50 -16.48
C GLN A 303 -15.54 12.86 -16.27
N ARG A 304 -15.80 14.06 -15.71
CA ARG A 304 -17.15 14.65 -15.76
C ARG A 304 -17.52 14.95 -17.19
#